data_f29a48f55dac9cfc1cb068e367e67908
#
_entry.id   f29a48f55dac9cfc1cb068e367e67908
#
_cell.length_a   1.000
_cell.length_b   1.000
_cell.length_c   1.000
_cell.angle_alpha   90.00
_cell.angle_beta   90.00
_cell.angle_gamma   90.00
#
_symmetry.space_group_name_H-M   'P 1'
#
loop_
_entity.id
_entity.type
_entity.pdbx_description
1 polymer ?
#
loop_
_entity_poly.entity_id
_entity_poly.type
_entity_poly.pdbx_seq_one_letter_code
_entity_poly.pdbx_strand_id
1 'polypeptide(L)'
;MSIDLRDIGYRIAQNDHSALKALYDHFSNSFYQLALAIVHSAELAEEIVEDVFIQVWKKRTRVAEIENLQLYLYVTTRNISRSYLRKYKNKNFINFDDVQLPYYKIEV
;
A
#
# COMPACT_ATOMS: atom_id res chain seq x y z
N MET A 1 4.27 18.46 -6.22
CA MET A 1 3.90 18.16 -7.58
C MET A 1 2.73 17.20 -7.60
N SER A 2 1.69 17.54 -8.32
CA SER A 2 0.52 16.71 -8.33
C SER A 2 0.65 15.65 -9.41
N ILE A 3 -0.08 14.56 -9.19
CA ILE A 3 -0.07 13.43 -10.09
C ILE A 3 -1.52 13.22 -10.53
N ASP A 4 -1.70 12.96 -11.81
CA ASP A 4 -3.04 12.72 -12.34
C ASP A 4 -3.35 11.23 -12.21
N LEU A 5 -4.04 10.87 -11.13
CA LEU A 5 -4.30 9.47 -10.84
C LEU A 5 -5.24 8.82 -11.84
N ARG A 6 -6.13 9.58 -12.44
CA ARG A 6 -7.03 9.03 -13.43
C ARG A 6 -6.24 8.61 -14.67
N ASP A 7 -5.34 9.48 -15.13
CA ASP A 7 -4.48 9.16 -16.26
C ASP A 7 -3.56 7.99 -15.94
N ILE A 8 -2.97 8.00 -14.75
CA ILE A 8 -2.08 6.93 -14.32
C ILE A 8 -2.82 5.59 -14.31
N GLY A 9 -4.03 5.57 -13.75
CA GLY A 9 -4.82 4.33 -13.71
C GLY A 9 -5.13 3.80 -15.09
N TYR A 10 -5.50 4.70 -16.00
CA TYR A 10 -5.78 4.30 -17.37
C TYR A 10 -4.54 3.70 -18.04
N ARG A 11 -3.39 4.36 -17.87
CA ARG A 11 -2.16 3.91 -18.50
C ARG A 11 -1.69 2.58 -17.92
N ILE A 12 -1.85 2.37 -16.62
CA ILE A 12 -1.52 1.11 -15.99
C ILE A 12 -2.35 -0.02 -16.61
N ALA A 13 -3.63 0.25 -16.83
CA ALA A 13 -4.51 -0.75 -17.45
C ALA A 13 -4.08 -1.06 -18.89
N GLN A 14 -3.35 -0.14 -19.52
CA GLN A 14 -2.80 -0.35 -20.86
C GLN A 14 -1.42 -0.98 -20.84
N ASN A 15 -1.02 -1.53 -19.70
CA ASN A 15 0.26 -2.20 -19.52
C ASN A 15 1.46 -1.24 -19.58
N ASP A 16 1.23 0.02 -19.21
CA ASP A 16 2.29 1.02 -19.21
C ASP A 16 3.09 0.94 -17.91
N HIS A 17 4.25 0.31 -17.99
CA HIS A 17 5.10 0.14 -16.80
C HIS A 17 5.59 1.47 -16.24
N SER A 18 5.75 2.50 -17.09
CA SER A 18 6.19 3.78 -16.60
C SER A 18 5.14 4.45 -15.73
N ALA A 19 3.85 4.18 -16.00
CA ALA A 19 2.78 4.69 -15.19
C ALA A 19 2.78 4.01 -13.81
N LEU A 20 3.06 2.71 -13.78
CA LEU A 20 3.19 2.01 -12.51
C LEU A 20 4.35 2.56 -11.70
N LYS A 21 5.48 2.83 -12.37
CA LYS A 21 6.63 3.41 -11.69
C LYS A 21 6.31 4.78 -11.13
N ALA A 22 5.57 5.59 -11.88
CA ALA A 22 5.18 6.91 -11.41
C ALA A 22 4.31 6.80 -10.15
N LEU A 23 3.40 5.85 -10.15
CA LEU A 23 2.56 5.60 -8.98
C LEU A 23 3.41 5.18 -7.79
N TYR A 24 4.34 4.27 -8.01
CA TYR A 24 5.24 3.79 -6.97
C TYR A 24 6.06 4.95 -6.40
N ASP A 25 6.66 5.76 -7.28
CA ASP A 25 7.50 6.86 -6.83
C ASP A 25 6.72 7.86 -6.01
N HIS A 26 5.44 8.02 -6.33
CA HIS A 26 4.63 9.00 -5.63
C HIS A 26 4.15 8.50 -4.26
N PHE A 27 3.78 7.23 -4.16
CA PHE A 27 3.12 6.71 -2.96
C PHE A 27 3.94 5.77 -2.09
N SER A 28 5.05 5.22 -2.59
CA SER A 28 5.74 4.16 -1.86
C SER A 28 6.15 4.56 -0.46
N ASN A 29 6.63 5.78 -0.28
CA ASN A 29 7.06 6.21 1.03
C ASN A 29 5.88 6.32 2.01
N SER A 30 4.76 6.86 1.54
CA SER A 30 3.58 6.98 2.39
C SER A 30 3.06 5.61 2.80
N PHE A 31 3.04 4.68 1.86
CA PHE A 31 2.56 3.33 2.17
C PHE A 31 3.53 2.59 3.08
N TYR A 32 4.83 2.84 2.89
CA TYR A 32 5.83 2.26 3.79
C TYR A 32 5.61 2.76 5.22
N GLN A 33 5.38 4.06 5.39
CA GLN A 33 5.15 4.61 6.71
C GLN A 33 3.89 4.04 7.35
N LEU A 34 2.84 3.89 6.57
CA LEU A 34 1.61 3.30 7.07
C LEU A 34 1.83 1.85 7.50
N ALA A 35 2.48 1.08 6.64
CA ALA A 35 2.74 -0.32 6.94
C ALA A 35 3.63 -0.44 8.17
N LEU A 36 4.68 0.38 8.25
CA LEU A 36 5.60 0.35 9.38
C LEU A 36 4.87 0.65 10.69
N ALA A 37 3.94 1.59 10.66
CA ALA A 37 3.17 1.93 11.84
C ALA A 37 2.31 0.76 12.30
N ILE A 38 1.90 -0.10 11.39
CA ILE A 38 1.05 -1.23 11.74
C ILE A 38 1.87 -2.44 12.15
N VAL A 39 2.92 -2.79 11.39
CA VAL A 39 3.64 -4.02 11.66
C VAL A 39 4.92 -3.83 12.47
N HIS A 40 5.39 -2.60 12.64
CA HIS A 40 6.58 -2.29 13.44
C HIS A 40 7.82 -3.08 13.02
N SER A 41 7.95 -3.34 11.75
CA SER A 41 9.10 -4.03 11.19
C SER A 41 9.40 -3.43 9.84
N ALA A 42 10.61 -2.86 9.70
CA ALA A 42 11.01 -2.26 8.43
C ALA A 42 11.02 -3.29 7.32
N GLU A 43 11.49 -4.50 7.63
CA GLU A 43 11.56 -5.57 6.66
C GLU A 43 10.17 -5.96 6.15
N LEU A 44 9.23 -6.13 7.07
CA LEU A 44 7.87 -6.46 6.68
C LEU A 44 7.19 -5.30 5.96
N ALA A 45 7.48 -4.07 6.38
CA ALA A 45 6.88 -2.92 5.72
C ALA A 45 7.32 -2.83 4.26
N GLU A 46 8.58 -3.15 3.98
CA GLU A 46 9.06 -3.17 2.59
C GLU A 46 8.35 -4.24 1.77
N GLU A 47 8.17 -5.43 2.34
CA GLU A 47 7.46 -6.48 1.66
C GLU A 47 6.01 -6.09 1.38
N ILE A 48 5.39 -5.41 2.33
CA ILE A 48 4.01 -4.97 2.18
C ILE A 48 3.88 -4.00 1.02
N VAL A 49 4.80 -3.02 0.93
CA VAL A 49 4.76 -2.07 -0.17
C VAL A 49 4.89 -2.79 -1.51
N GLU A 50 5.80 -3.75 -1.60
CA GLU A 50 5.95 -4.53 -2.81
C GLU A 50 4.65 -5.26 -3.16
N ASP A 51 4.03 -5.87 -2.16
CA ASP A 51 2.79 -6.60 -2.37
C ASP A 51 1.67 -5.69 -2.88
N VAL A 52 1.60 -4.46 -2.36
CA VAL A 52 0.60 -3.51 -2.82
C VAL A 52 0.74 -3.28 -4.32
N PHE A 53 1.96 -3.01 -4.79
CA PHE A 53 2.15 -2.67 -6.20
C PHE A 53 2.07 -3.90 -7.11
N ILE A 54 2.45 -5.06 -6.60
CA ILE A 54 2.22 -6.31 -7.33
C ILE A 54 0.72 -6.51 -7.52
N GLN A 55 -0.07 -6.26 -6.48
CA GLN A 55 -1.51 -6.41 -6.58
C GLN A 55 -2.12 -5.40 -7.55
N VAL A 56 -1.64 -4.17 -7.53
CA VAL A 56 -2.08 -3.17 -8.50
C VAL A 56 -1.85 -3.68 -9.91
N TRP A 57 -0.66 -4.21 -10.17
CA TRP A 57 -0.35 -4.70 -11.50
C TRP A 57 -1.21 -5.89 -11.90
N LYS A 58 -1.41 -6.82 -10.98
CA LYS A 58 -2.22 -7.99 -11.25
C LYS A 58 -3.67 -7.63 -11.56
N LYS A 59 -4.17 -6.57 -10.93
CA LYS A 59 -5.55 -6.14 -11.10
C LYS A 59 -5.65 -4.88 -11.95
N ARG A 60 -4.69 -4.66 -12.82
CA ARG A 60 -4.55 -3.38 -13.51
C ARG A 60 -5.75 -2.99 -14.38
N THR A 61 -6.45 -3.96 -14.94
CA THR A 61 -7.62 -3.63 -15.73
C THR A 61 -8.72 -3.04 -14.87
N ARG A 62 -8.81 -3.45 -13.61
CA ARG A 62 -9.81 -2.91 -12.70
C ARG A 62 -9.38 -1.58 -12.11
N VAL A 63 -8.08 -1.34 -12.04
CA VAL A 63 -7.55 -0.11 -11.45
C VAL A 63 -8.07 1.11 -12.20
N ALA A 64 -8.18 1.02 -13.52
CA ALA A 64 -8.66 2.12 -14.33
C ALA A 64 -10.11 2.49 -14.03
N GLU A 65 -10.88 1.57 -13.45
CA GLU A 65 -12.28 1.79 -13.15
C GLU A 65 -12.50 2.36 -11.76
N ILE A 66 -11.45 2.43 -10.95
CA ILE A 66 -11.59 2.85 -9.57
C ILE A 66 -11.67 4.36 -9.51
N GLU A 67 -12.76 4.84 -8.94
CA GLU A 67 -13.05 6.26 -8.90
C GLU A 67 -12.08 7.02 -8.01
N ASN A 68 -11.83 6.48 -6.81
CA ASN A 68 -10.88 7.10 -5.89
C ASN A 68 -9.71 6.16 -5.69
N LEU A 69 -8.75 6.26 -6.60
CA LEU A 69 -7.61 5.35 -6.60
C LEU A 69 -6.75 5.52 -5.34
N GLN A 70 -6.57 6.75 -4.89
CA GLN A 70 -5.76 7.00 -3.70
C GLN A 70 -6.35 6.29 -2.49
N LEU A 71 -7.66 6.40 -2.30
CA LEU A 71 -8.30 5.73 -1.17
C LEU A 71 -8.20 4.21 -1.31
N TYR A 72 -8.39 3.71 -2.52
CA TYR A 72 -8.29 2.28 -2.78
C TYR A 72 -6.90 1.76 -2.39
N LEU A 73 -5.86 2.47 -2.79
CA LEU A 73 -4.50 2.05 -2.49
C LEU A 73 -4.21 2.12 -1.00
N TYR A 74 -4.73 3.13 -0.35
CA TYR A 74 -4.55 3.28 1.09
C TYR A 74 -5.20 2.13 1.84
N VAL A 75 -6.44 1.82 1.50
CA VAL A 75 -7.16 0.71 2.13
C VAL A 75 -6.48 -0.62 1.83
N THR A 76 -5.99 -0.79 0.60
CA THR A 76 -5.28 -1.99 0.23
C THR A 76 -4.02 -2.16 1.07
N THR A 77 -3.26 -1.07 1.25
CA THR A 77 -2.05 -1.11 2.07
C THR A 77 -2.37 -1.48 3.51
N ARG A 78 -3.41 -0.87 4.06
CA ARG A 78 -3.83 -1.17 5.43
C ARG A 78 -4.24 -2.63 5.57
N ASN A 79 -5.02 -3.13 4.62
CA ASN A 79 -5.52 -4.50 4.71
C ASN A 79 -4.39 -5.52 4.59
N ILE A 80 -3.44 -5.27 3.70
CA ILE A 80 -2.29 -6.16 3.57
C ILE A 80 -1.45 -6.10 4.85
N SER A 81 -1.25 -4.90 5.39
CA SER A 81 -0.50 -4.74 6.64
C SER A 81 -1.13 -5.51 7.78
N ARG A 82 -2.44 -5.44 7.90
CA ARG A 82 -3.16 -6.18 8.95
C ARG A 82 -3.04 -7.68 8.75
N SER A 83 -3.01 -8.11 7.50
CA SER A 83 -2.83 -9.51 7.18
C SER A 83 -1.46 -10.00 7.66
N TYR A 84 -0.43 -9.19 7.41
CA TYR A 84 0.92 -9.51 7.88
C TYR A 84 0.95 -9.53 9.41
N LEU A 85 0.30 -8.57 10.04
CA LEU A 85 0.25 -8.51 11.48
C LEU A 85 -0.32 -9.79 12.07
N ARG A 86 -1.44 -10.26 11.52
CA ARG A 86 -2.06 -11.51 11.98
C ARG A 86 -1.15 -12.70 11.76
N LYS A 87 -0.46 -12.72 10.62
CA LYS A 87 0.37 -13.85 10.26
C LYS A 87 1.61 -13.96 11.13
N TYR A 88 2.22 -12.82 11.45
CA TYR A 88 3.54 -12.84 12.11
C TYR A 88 3.51 -12.57 13.60
N LYS A 89 2.39 -12.21 14.16
CA LYS A 89 2.34 -11.87 15.58
C LYS A 89 2.75 -13.02 16.49
N ASN A 90 2.45 -14.24 16.08
CA ASN A 90 2.77 -15.42 16.88
C ASN A 90 4.18 -15.90 16.68
N LYS A 91 4.95 -15.22 15.83
CA LYS A 91 6.33 -15.59 15.55
C LYS A 91 7.31 -14.60 16.14
N ASN A 92 6.83 -13.73 17.01
CA ASN A 92 7.63 -12.73 17.71
C ASN A 92 8.33 -11.74 16.80
N PHE A 93 7.85 -11.62 15.57
CA PHE A 93 8.31 -10.54 14.69
C PHE A 93 7.76 -9.21 15.13
N ILE A 94 6.58 -9.25 15.71
CA ILE A 94 5.84 -8.04 16.06
C ILE A 94 5.43 -8.17 17.51
N ASN A 95 5.79 -7.16 18.29
CA ASN A 95 5.41 -7.13 19.69
C ASN A 95 4.20 -6.21 19.83
N PHE A 96 3.04 -6.81 20.07
CA PHE A 96 1.82 -6.05 20.16
C PHE A 96 1.84 -4.98 21.25
N ASP A 97 2.53 -5.27 22.33
CA ASP A 97 2.56 -4.32 23.43
C ASP A 97 3.33 -3.07 23.10
N ASP A 98 4.22 -3.17 22.11
CA ASP A 98 5.03 -2.05 21.69
C ASP A 98 4.47 -1.34 20.48
N VAL A 99 3.38 -1.85 19.91
CA VAL A 99 2.82 -1.24 18.72
C VAL A 99 2.15 0.07 19.09
N GLN A 100 2.68 1.14 18.53
CA GLN A 100 2.07 2.44 18.69
C GLN A 100 1.62 2.90 17.33
N LEU A 101 0.33 2.87 17.13
CA LEU A 101 -0.21 3.31 15.87
C LEU A 101 -0.05 4.81 15.74
N PRO A 102 0.20 5.28 14.53
CA PRO A 102 0.31 6.70 14.34
C PRO A 102 -1.01 7.34 14.68
N TYR A 103 -0.91 8.56 15.11
CA TYR A 103 -2.04 9.23 15.59
C TYR A 103 -3.01 9.61 14.53
N TYR A 104 -2.58 9.84 13.31
CA TYR A 104 -3.54 10.10 12.31
C TYR A 104 -4.39 8.85 12.17
N LYS A 105 -5.62 9.00 12.39
CA LYS A 105 -6.50 7.89 12.35
C LYS A 105 -6.91 7.63 10.96
N ILE A 106 -6.66 6.42 10.52
CA ILE A 106 -7.28 6.00 9.31
C ILE A 106 -8.52 5.33 9.75
N GLU A 107 -9.52 6.12 9.93
CA GLU A 107 -10.77 5.56 10.30
C GLU A 107 -11.50 5.21 9.07
N VAL A 108 -12.11 4.13 9.10
CA VAL A 108 -12.81 3.68 7.96
C VAL A 108 -14.26 3.75 8.21
#